data_3bab9da7c15de1bd17ec27f9ceabed31
#
_entry.id   3bab9da7c15de1bd17ec27f9ceabed31
#
_cell.length_a   1.000
_cell.length_b   1.000
_cell.length_c   1.000
_cell.angle_alpha   90.00
_cell.angle_beta   90.00
_cell.angle_gamma   90.00
#
_symmetry.space_group_name_H-M   'P 1'
#
loop_
_entity.id
_entity.type
_entity.pdbx_description
1 polymer ?
#
loop_
_entity_poly.entity_id
_entity_poly.type
_entity_poly.pdbx_seq_one_letter_code
_entity_poly.pdbx_strand_id
1 'polypeptide(L)'
;TRLYQAHKEAAAKATVLTAIMPDATGYGRVIRSAAGTVEKIVEEKDATEAERQEKEVNSGIYCFEAQDLFSALAEVGCDNAQGEYYLPDVLAILRQRGEKIWALAAENYEETIGVNSRLQLASAEKILRHRKNLALMESGVTLMDPDTTFIDTDVSVGKDTVIYPFTWIEGASSVGEGCVLGPSSRFSDTQIGHEVTAQFVYAHECEIGDGTIVGPYVHLRPQTKLAAQVRVGNFVEVKNSSIGEGAKLPHLQYIGDCDMGSGVNMGCGTITVNYDGKAKYRTIIGNDAFIGCNSNLVAPVTVGDGAYVAAGSTITKDVPSKNLAVARARQKNIPDWPDKRQ
;
A
#
# COMPACT_ATOMS: atom_id res chain seq x y z
N THR A 1 3.55 0.14 29.82
CA THR A 1 2.27 -0.31 29.27
C THR A 1 1.22 -0.43 30.35
N ARG A 2 -0.06 -0.31 30.03
CA ARG A 2 -1.19 -0.36 31.01
C ARG A 2 -1.21 -1.67 31.80
N LEU A 3 -0.96 -2.82 31.16
CA LEU A 3 -0.91 -4.12 31.83
C LEU A 3 0.14 -4.14 32.95
N TYR A 4 1.34 -3.63 32.71
CA TYR A 4 2.39 -3.56 33.72
C TYR A 4 2.05 -2.61 34.86
N GLN A 5 1.45 -1.46 34.59
CA GLN A 5 0.99 -0.52 35.60
C GLN A 5 -0.09 -1.15 36.47
N ALA A 6 -1.11 -1.75 35.87
CA ALA A 6 -2.16 -2.46 36.59
C ALA A 6 -1.63 -3.61 37.47
N HIS A 7 -0.61 -4.34 36.95
CA HIS A 7 0.07 -5.38 37.72
C HIS A 7 0.73 -4.83 39.00
N LYS A 8 1.46 -3.72 38.86
CA LYS A 8 2.12 -3.08 40.04
C LYS A 8 1.13 -2.44 41.01
N GLU A 9 0.11 -1.76 40.50
CA GLU A 9 -0.94 -1.15 41.36
C GLU A 9 -1.73 -2.21 42.12
N ALA A 10 -2.01 -3.34 41.48
CA ALA A 10 -2.67 -4.46 42.13
C ALA A 10 -1.79 -5.19 43.16
N ALA A 11 -0.46 -4.96 43.13
CA ALA A 11 0.52 -5.76 43.89
C ALA A 11 0.28 -7.27 43.68
N ALA A 12 0.04 -7.67 42.42
CA ALA A 12 -0.28 -9.05 42.04
C ALA A 12 0.99 -9.83 41.75
N LYS A 13 0.95 -11.16 41.90
CA LYS A 13 2.02 -12.07 41.47
C LYS A 13 1.91 -12.48 40.01
N ALA A 14 0.66 -12.48 39.50
CA ALA A 14 0.35 -12.65 38.10
C ALA A 14 -0.81 -11.73 37.70
N THR A 15 -0.73 -11.18 36.50
CA THR A 15 -1.82 -10.43 35.89
C THR A 15 -2.00 -10.93 34.46
N VAL A 16 -3.22 -11.32 34.10
CA VAL A 16 -3.60 -11.69 32.76
C VAL A 16 -4.32 -10.53 32.07
N LEU A 17 -3.99 -10.26 30.81
CA LEU A 17 -4.83 -9.42 29.96
C LEU A 17 -5.97 -10.27 29.44
N THR A 18 -7.20 -9.85 29.69
CA THR A 18 -8.41 -10.54 29.21
C THR A 18 -9.16 -9.68 28.19
N ALA A 19 -10.08 -10.26 27.47
CA ALA A 19 -10.97 -9.55 26.58
C ALA A 19 -12.38 -10.13 26.66
N ILE A 20 -13.40 -9.29 26.49
CA ILE A 20 -14.79 -9.71 26.36
C ILE A 20 -15.10 -9.79 24.87
N MET A 21 -15.22 -11.01 24.32
CA MET A 21 -15.43 -11.22 22.90
C MET A 21 -16.92 -11.46 22.57
N PRO A 22 -17.40 -10.95 21.43
CA PRO A 22 -18.73 -11.31 20.92
C PRO A 22 -18.86 -12.82 20.67
N ASP A 23 -17.83 -13.41 20.10
CA ASP A 23 -17.65 -14.86 19.89
C ASP A 23 -16.32 -15.30 20.49
N ALA A 24 -16.39 -16.11 21.53
CA ALA A 24 -15.24 -16.58 22.29
C ALA A 24 -14.73 -17.96 21.81
N THR A 25 -15.29 -18.51 20.73
CA THR A 25 -14.92 -19.85 20.20
C THR A 25 -13.43 -19.94 19.90
N GLY A 26 -12.79 -21.00 20.38
CA GLY A 26 -11.37 -21.27 20.18
C GLY A 26 -10.41 -20.57 21.15
N TYR A 27 -10.93 -19.81 22.11
CA TYR A 27 -10.13 -19.15 23.15
C TYR A 27 -10.30 -19.85 24.52
N GLY A 28 -9.30 -19.77 25.38
CA GLY A 28 -9.41 -20.13 26.80
C GLY A 28 -10.36 -19.17 27.52
N ARG A 29 -11.25 -19.71 28.34
CA ARG A 29 -12.24 -18.93 29.13
C ARG A 29 -11.66 -18.52 30.47
N VAL A 30 -11.88 -17.27 30.85
CA VAL A 30 -11.51 -16.75 32.15
C VAL A 30 -12.71 -16.89 33.13
N ILE A 31 -12.59 -17.79 34.08
CA ILE A 31 -13.66 -18.03 35.07
C ILE A 31 -13.38 -17.15 36.29
N ARG A 32 -14.40 -16.38 36.68
CA ARG A 32 -14.33 -15.50 37.86
C ARG A 32 -15.17 -16.03 39.01
N SER A 33 -14.68 -15.78 40.21
CA SER A 33 -15.48 -16.00 41.43
C SER A 33 -16.62 -15.01 41.53
N ALA A 34 -17.55 -15.23 42.47
CA ALA A 34 -18.59 -14.28 42.80
C ALA A 34 -18.04 -12.92 43.30
N ALA A 35 -16.81 -12.88 43.81
CA ALA A 35 -16.09 -11.68 44.21
C ALA A 35 -15.35 -10.99 43.05
N GLY A 36 -15.45 -11.50 41.80
CA GLY A 36 -14.81 -10.94 40.61
C GLY A 36 -13.31 -11.29 40.43
N THR A 37 -12.73 -12.10 41.32
CA THR A 37 -11.34 -12.57 41.18
C THR A 37 -11.25 -13.72 40.18
N VAL A 38 -10.12 -13.83 39.45
CA VAL A 38 -9.87 -14.95 38.54
C VAL A 38 -9.76 -16.25 39.32
N GLU A 39 -10.60 -17.20 39.00
CA GLU A 39 -10.58 -18.54 39.61
C GLU A 39 -9.67 -19.48 38.85
N LYS A 40 -9.88 -19.55 37.55
CA LYS A 40 -9.08 -20.36 36.62
C LYS A 40 -9.20 -19.83 35.18
N ILE A 41 -8.28 -20.27 34.34
CA ILE A 41 -8.43 -20.22 32.91
C ILE A 41 -8.59 -21.65 32.43
N VAL A 42 -9.61 -21.92 31.62
CA VAL A 42 -9.88 -23.22 31.04
C VAL A 42 -9.88 -23.15 29.52
N GLU A 43 -9.07 -23.99 28.89
CA GLU A 43 -8.99 -24.02 27.44
C GLU A 43 -10.29 -24.57 26.82
N GLU A 44 -10.59 -24.14 25.59
CA GLU A 44 -11.83 -24.49 24.87
C GLU A 44 -12.17 -25.98 24.90
N LYS A 45 -11.15 -26.84 24.74
CA LYS A 45 -11.33 -28.30 24.67
C LYS A 45 -11.62 -28.93 26.03
N ASP A 46 -11.15 -28.32 27.09
CA ASP A 46 -11.31 -28.79 28.47
C ASP A 46 -12.52 -28.13 29.18
N ALA A 47 -13.13 -27.11 28.55
CA ALA A 47 -14.23 -26.35 29.12
C ALA A 47 -15.55 -27.14 29.13
N THR A 48 -16.27 -27.07 30.24
CA THR A 48 -17.66 -27.54 30.36
C THR A 48 -18.59 -26.67 29.51
N GLU A 49 -19.81 -27.13 29.26
CA GLU A 49 -20.81 -26.38 28.49
C GLU A 49 -21.13 -25.02 29.13
N ALA A 50 -21.19 -24.98 30.48
CA ALA A 50 -21.41 -23.72 31.20
C ALA A 50 -20.23 -22.76 31.04
N GLU A 51 -19.00 -23.23 31.11
CA GLU A 51 -17.80 -22.41 30.94
C GLU A 51 -17.63 -21.90 29.51
N ARG A 52 -18.08 -22.63 28.51
CA ARG A 52 -18.08 -22.18 27.10
C ARG A 52 -18.99 -20.98 26.85
N GLN A 53 -20.00 -20.74 27.72
CA GLN A 53 -20.88 -19.56 27.61
C GLN A 53 -20.20 -18.29 28.08
N GLU A 54 -19.09 -18.39 28.84
CA GLU A 54 -18.34 -17.21 29.28
C GLU A 54 -17.70 -16.49 28.05
N LYS A 55 -17.87 -15.19 28.04
CA LYS A 55 -17.35 -14.33 26.95
C LYS A 55 -16.01 -13.71 27.28
N GLU A 56 -15.58 -13.77 28.54
CA GLU A 56 -14.26 -13.29 28.93
C GLU A 56 -13.21 -14.34 28.59
N VAL A 57 -12.27 -13.95 27.73
CA VAL A 57 -11.25 -14.85 27.20
C VAL A 57 -9.85 -14.47 27.65
N ASN A 58 -8.99 -15.46 27.70
CA ASN A 58 -7.56 -15.30 27.85
C ASN A 58 -6.92 -14.80 26.56
N SER A 59 -6.24 -13.65 26.60
CA SER A 59 -5.53 -13.12 25.43
C SER A 59 -4.17 -13.78 25.18
N GLY A 60 -3.66 -14.59 26.13
CA GLY A 60 -2.30 -15.12 26.10
C GLY A 60 -1.21 -14.11 26.51
N ILE A 61 -1.58 -12.92 26.99
CA ILE A 61 -0.63 -11.87 27.40
C ILE A 61 -0.67 -11.76 28.92
N TYR A 62 0.51 -11.88 29.53
CA TYR A 62 0.65 -11.91 30.98
C TYR A 62 1.73 -10.98 31.49
N CYS A 63 1.60 -10.60 32.75
CA CYS A 63 2.66 -10.02 33.56
C CYS A 63 2.83 -10.87 34.82
N PHE A 64 4.04 -11.32 35.10
CA PHE A 64 4.37 -12.13 36.26
C PHE A 64 5.52 -11.50 37.08
N GLU A 65 5.51 -11.72 38.39
CA GLU A 65 6.74 -11.63 39.13
C GLU A 65 7.62 -12.85 38.81
N ALA A 66 8.84 -12.60 38.30
CA ALA A 66 9.68 -13.65 37.70
C ALA A 66 9.96 -14.84 38.63
N GLN A 67 10.27 -14.57 39.89
CA GLN A 67 10.60 -15.62 40.86
C GLN A 67 9.41 -16.56 41.08
N ASP A 68 8.19 -16.00 41.18
CA ASP A 68 6.97 -16.75 41.41
C ASP A 68 6.60 -17.57 40.16
N LEU A 69 6.77 -17.00 38.95
CA LEU A 69 6.57 -17.70 37.68
C LEU A 69 7.44 -18.95 37.59
N PHE A 70 8.77 -18.80 37.73
CA PHE A 70 9.68 -19.93 37.55
C PHE A 70 9.49 -21.00 38.61
N SER A 71 9.14 -20.62 39.83
CA SER A 71 8.80 -21.54 40.88
C SER A 71 7.53 -22.35 40.57
N ALA A 72 6.50 -21.72 40.00
CA ALA A 72 5.25 -22.39 39.64
C ALA A 72 5.37 -23.23 38.37
N LEU A 73 6.16 -22.81 37.41
CA LEU A 73 6.39 -23.58 36.17
C LEU A 73 6.94 -25.00 36.44
N ALA A 74 7.71 -25.17 37.53
CA ALA A 74 8.22 -26.48 37.91
C ALA A 74 7.10 -27.47 38.35
N GLU A 75 5.91 -26.99 38.66
CA GLU A 75 4.76 -27.78 39.09
C GLU A 75 3.70 -27.98 38.01
N VAL A 76 3.83 -27.29 36.86
CA VAL A 76 2.87 -27.42 35.75
C VAL A 76 2.95 -28.83 35.20
N GLY A 77 1.81 -29.51 35.09
CA GLY A 77 1.65 -30.83 34.49
C GLY A 77 1.12 -30.76 33.05
N CYS A 78 0.90 -31.93 32.45
CA CYS A 78 0.31 -32.09 31.11
C CYS A 78 -0.95 -32.98 31.12
N ASP A 79 -1.61 -33.10 32.24
CA ASP A 79 -2.85 -33.90 32.37
C ASP A 79 -4.07 -33.06 31.91
N ASN A 80 -4.18 -32.92 30.59
CA ASN A 80 -5.25 -32.19 29.90
C ASN A 80 -5.58 -32.85 28.56
N ALA A 81 -6.66 -32.41 27.89
CA ALA A 81 -7.15 -32.98 26.65
C ALA A 81 -6.14 -33.01 25.48
N GLN A 82 -5.11 -32.16 25.53
CA GLN A 82 -4.08 -32.04 24.48
C GLN A 82 -2.76 -32.70 24.88
N GLY A 83 -2.55 -33.05 26.15
CA GLY A 83 -1.29 -33.57 26.65
C GLY A 83 -0.15 -32.53 26.64
N GLU A 84 -0.48 -31.24 26.72
CA GLU A 84 0.45 -30.12 26.62
C GLU A 84 0.62 -29.40 27.97
N TYR A 85 1.74 -28.70 28.14
CA TYR A 85 1.97 -27.84 29.32
C TYR A 85 1.31 -26.47 29.05
N TYR A 86 0.27 -26.15 29.84
CA TYR A 86 -0.43 -24.87 29.70
C TYR A 86 0.14 -23.82 30.64
N LEU A 87 0.61 -22.69 30.08
CA LEU A 87 1.04 -21.54 30.90
C LEU A 87 -0.05 -21.01 31.84
N PRO A 88 -1.34 -20.99 31.47
CA PRO A 88 -2.43 -20.64 32.38
C PRO A 88 -2.49 -21.42 33.70
N ASP A 89 -1.96 -22.65 33.75
CA ASP A 89 -1.96 -23.46 34.96
C ASP A 89 -1.10 -22.84 36.08
N VAL A 90 -0.09 -22.04 35.70
CA VAL A 90 0.68 -21.22 36.67
C VAL A 90 -0.26 -20.36 37.54
N LEU A 91 -1.31 -19.80 36.97
CA LEU A 91 -2.26 -18.97 37.71
C LEU A 91 -3.00 -19.78 38.82
N ALA A 92 -3.40 -21.01 38.47
CA ALA A 92 -4.05 -21.90 39.41
C ALA A 92 -3.08 -22.30 40.55
N ILE A 93 -1.82 -22.63 40.23
CA ILE A 93 -0.77 -22.96 41.19
C ILE A 93 -0.51 -21.79 42.13
N LEU A 94 -0.31 -20.58 41.60
CA LEU A 94 -0.05 -19.40 42.40
C LEU A 94 -1.25 -19.09 43.31
N ARG A 95 -2.46 -19.27 42.82
CA ARG A 95 -3.67 -19.08 43.63
C ARG A 95 -3.75 -20.11 44.78
N GLN A 96 -3.45 -21.38 44.56
CA GLN A 96 -3.38 -22.41 45.57
C GLN A 96 -2.37 -22.07 46.69
N ARG A 97 -1.31 -21.36 46.34
CA ARG A 97 -0.30 -20.82 47.27
C ARG A 97 -0.79 -19.59 48.03
N GLY A 98 -2.01 -19.09 47.77
CA GLY A 98 -2.57 -17.90 48.40
C GLY A 98 -2.09 -16.60 47.77
N GLU A 99 -1.42 -16.67 46.62
CA GLU A 99 -0.90 -15.49 45.92
C GLU A 99 -2.02 -14.73 45.17
N LYS A 100 -1.84 -13.42 45.06
CA LYS A 100 -2.81 -12.55 44.40
C LYS A 100 -2.67 -12.63 42.86
N ILE A 101 -3.76 -13.03 42.22
CA ILE A 101 -3.92 -13.03 40.77
C ILE A 101 -4.86 -11.90 40.36
N TRP A 102 -4.49 -11.14 39.36
CA TRP A 102 -5.27 -10.04 38.82
C TRP A 102 -5.61 -10.27 37.35
N ALA A 103 -6.70 -9.70 36.86
CA ALA A 103 -7.03 -9.67 35.44
C ALA A 103 -7.42 -8.25 35.05
N LEU A 104 -6.81 -7.78 33.95
CA LEU A 104 -7.13 -6.52 33.31
C LEU A 104 -7.89 -6.81 32.02
N ALA A 105 -9.13 -6.36 31.91
CA ALA A 105 -9.88 -6.46 30.67
C ALA A 105 -9.40 -5.38 29.69
N ALA A 106 -9.14 -5.78 28.44
CA ALA A 106 -8.87 -4.85 27.36
C ALA A 106 -10.12 -3.99 27.08
N GLU A 107 -9.94 -2.71 26.83
CA GLU A 107 -11.04 -1.80 26.48
C GLU A 107 -11.64 -2.15 25.12
N ASN A 108 -10.79 -2.56 24.19
CA ASN A 108 -11.19 -3.04 22.87
C ASN A 108 -10.62 -4.46 22.66
N TYR A 109 -11.51 -5.44 22.54
CA TYR A 109 -11.13 -6.83 22.34
C TYR A 109 -10.33 -7.05 21.04
N GLU A 110 -10.54 -6.20 20.05
CA GLU A 110 -9.81 -6.29 18.76
C GLU A 110 -8.29 -6.18 18.91
N GLU A 111 -7.81 -5.56 20.00
CA GLU A 111 -6.37 -5.45 20.29
C GLU A 111 -5.75 -6.75 20.79
N THR A 112 -6.59 -7.73 21.12
CA THR A 112 -6.16 -9.01 21.67
C THR A 112 -6.39 -10.19 20.74
N ILE A 113 -6.87 -9.95 19.51
CA ILE A 113 -7.14 -11.00 18.53
C ILE A 113 -5.84 -11.70 18.12
N GLY A 114 -5.77 -13.01 18.40
CA GLY A 114 -4.72 -13.88 17.89
C GLY A 114 -5.00 -14.32 16.45
N VAL A 115 -3.94 -14.48 15.66
CA VAL A 115 -4.02 -14.92 14.26
C VAL A 115 -3.41 -16.31 14.12
N ASN A 116 -4.25 -17.33 14.04
CA ASN A 116 -3.85 -18.74 13.88
C ASN A 116 -4.30 -19.35 12.54
N SER A 117 -5.07 -18.59 11.74
CA SER A 117 -5.58 -19.05 10.45
C SER A 117 -5.62 -17.92 9.43
N ARG A 118 -5.71 -18.29 8.13
CA ARG A 118 -5.89 -17.30 7.04
C ARG A 118 -7.20 -16.51 7.18
N LEU A 119 -8.24 -17.12 7.74
CA LEU A 119 -9.51 -16.43 8.00
C LEU A 119 -9.34 -15.36 9.08
N GLN A 120 -8.67 -15.69 10.18
CA GLN A 120 -8.36 -14.74 11.24
C GLN A 120 -7.43 -13.61 10.75
N LEU A 121 -6.45 -13.94 9.88
CA LEU A 121 -5.60 -12.93 9.25
C LEU A 121 -6.41 -11.93 8.43
N ALA A 122 -7.35 -12.41 7.60
CA ALA A 122 -8.22 -11.54 6.81
C ALA A 122 -9.12 -10.64 7.69
N SER A 123 -9.58 -11.17 8.82
CA SER A 123 -10.37 -10.40 9.79
C SER A 123 -9.53 -9.32 10.48
N ALA A 124 -8.31 -9.65 10.89
CA ALA A 124 -7.38 -8.69 11.50
C ALA A 124 -6.98 -7.58 10.53
N GLU A 125 -6.71 -7.94 9.25
CA GLU A 125 -6.44 -6.96 8.18
C GLU A 125 -7.62 -5.97 8.02
N LYS A 126 -8.85 -6.49 7.97
CA LYS A 126 -10.05 -5.64 7.83
C LYS A 126 -10.19 -4.66 8.99
N ILE A 127 -9.89 -5.08 10.22
CA ILE A 127 -9.93 -4.21 11.40
C ILE A 127 -8.87 -3.10 11.30
N LEU A 128 -7.63 -3.45 10.96
CA LEU A 128 -6.54 -2.47 10.83
C LEU A 128 -6.82 -1.46 9.72
N ARG A 129 -7.28 -1.93 8.58
CA ARG A 129 -7.70 -1.08 7.46
C ARG A 129 -8.83 -0.13 7.85
N HIS A 130 -9.84 -0.63 8.54
CA HIS A 130 -10.95 0.20 9.03
C HIS A 130 -10.43 1.31 9.95
N ARG A 131 -9.55 1.00 10.89
CA ARG A 131 -8.93 2.00 11.79
C ARG A 131 -8.14 3.05 11.03
N LYS A 132 -7.33 2.62 10.05
CA LYS A 132 -6.56 3.54 9.20
C LYS A 132 -7.48 4.46 8.41
N ASN A 133 -8.48 3.91 7.75
CA ASN A 133 -9.42 4.65 6.92
C ASN A 133 -10.24 5.64 7.77
N LEU A 134 -10.70 5.24 8.97
CA LEU A 134 -11.39 6.12 9.90
C LEU A 134 -10.52 7.31 10.30
N ALA A 135 -9.28 7.07 10.71
CA ALA A 135 -8.35 8.14 11.08
C ALA A 135 -8.09 9.13 9.94
N LEU A 136 -7.98 8.64 8.69
CA LEU A 136 -7.84 9.49 7.52
C LEU A 136 -9.10 10.33 7.26
N MET A 137 -10.28 9.76 7.36
CA MET A 137 -11.55 10.51 7.22
C MET A 137 -11.69 11.57 8.31
N GLU A 138 -11.32 11.28 9.55
CA GLU A 138 -11.31 12.25 10.64
C GLU A 138 -10.30 13.39 10.41
N SER A 139 -9.21 13.13 9.68
CA SER A 139 -8.22 14.14 9.31
C SER A 139 -8.60 14.98 8.08
N GLY A 140 -9.77 14.75 7.48
CA GLY A 140 -10.29 15.52 6.34
C GLY A 140 -10.06 14.89 4.97
N VAL A 141 -9.73 13.59 4.89
CA VAL A 141 -9.66 12.82 3.64
C VAL A 141 -11.04 12.26 3.31
N THR A 142 -11.44 12.31 2.06
CA THR A 142 -12.69 11.69 1.61
C THR A 142 -12.43 10.32 0.99
N LEU A 143 -12.90 9.25 1.62
CA LEU A 143 -12.91 7.91 1.04
C LEU A 143 -14.32 7.62 0.52
N MET A 144 -14.48 7.47 -0.81
CA MET A 144 -15.79 7.23 -1.42
C MET A 144 -16.37 5.86 -1.05
N ASP A 145 -15.51 4.88 -0.84
CA ASP A 145 -15.85 3.56 -0.30
C ASP A 145 -14.70 3.04 0.56
N PRO A 146 -14.77 3.21 1.89
CA PRO A 146 -13.72 2.76 2.80
C PRO A 146 -13.49 1.24 2.79
N ASP A 147 -14.49 0.44 2.44
CA ASP A 147 -14.36 -1.03 2.43
C ASP A 147 -13.53 -1.54 1.26
N THR A 148 -13.47 -0.81 0.16
CA THR A 148 -12.68 -1.16 -1.03
C THR A 148 -11.45 -0.27 -1.24
N THR A 149 -11.06 0.50 -0.22
CA THR A 149 -9.86 1.34 -0.22
C THR A 149 -8.83 0.77 0.73
N PHE A 150 -7.62 0.51 0.22
CA PHE A 150 -6.55 -0.17 0.93
C PHE A 150 -5.36 0.79 1.09
N ILE A 151 -5.10 1.22 2.33
CA ILE A 151 -4.04 2.18 2.65
C ILE A 151 -3.20 1.63 3.79
N ASP A 152 -1.90 1.48 3.56
CA ASP A 152 -0.97 0.98 4.56
C ASP A 152 -0.84 1.94 5.75
N THR A 153 -0.48 1.39 6.89
CA THR A 153 -0.44 2.11 8.17
C THR A 153 0.45 3.35 8.12
N ASP A 154 1.61 3.25 7.46
CA ASP A 154 2.64 4.30 7.41
C ASP A 154 2.40 5.35 6.31
N VAL A 155 1.43 5.12 5.42
CA VAL A 155 1.07 6.06 4.36
C VAL A 155 0.45 7.32 4.96
N SER A 156 0.91 8.48 4.51
CA SER A 156 0.29 9.78 4.82
C SER A 156 -0.56 10.28 3.64
N VAL A 157 -1.72 10.86 3.95
CA VAL A 157 -2.61 11.47 2.95
C VAL A 157 -3.03 12.86 3.45
N GLY A 158 -2.84 13.86 2.60
CA GLY A 158 -3.21 15.24 2.88
C GLY A 158 -4.73 15.45 2.87
N LYS A 159 -5.18 16.48 3.61
CA LYS A 159 -6.59 16.86 3.71
C LYS A 159 -7.17 17.23 2.33
N ASP A 160 -8.49 17.20 2.21
CA ASP A 160 -9.25 17.52 0.99
C ASP A 160 -8.94 16.59 -0.20
N THR A 161 -8.14 15.52 0.03
CA THR A 161 -7.92 14.47 -0.96
C THR A 161 -9.11 13.52 -1.03
N VAL A 162 -9.54 13.20 -2.25
CA VAL A 162 -10.65 12.26 -2.53
C VAL A 162 -10.10 10.97 -3.11
N ILE A 163 -10.41 9.83 -2.48
CA ILE A 163 -9.97 8.51 -2.94
C ILE A 163 -11.18 7.68 -3.35
N TYR A 164 -11.17 7.24 -4.61
CA TYR A 164 -12.22 6.42 -5.21
C TYR A 164 -12.02 4.93 -4.94
N PRO A 165 -13.07 4.10 -5.11
CA PRO A 165 -13.02 2.66 -4.82
C PRO A 165 -11.91 1.90 -5.54
N PHE A 166 -11.50 0.76 -4.96
CA PHE A 166 -10.48 -0.14 -5.49
C PHE A 166 -9.12 0.53 -5.69
N THR A 167 -8.77 1.43 -4.78
CA THR A 167 -7.48 2.12 -4.76
C THR A 167 -6.60 1.55 -3.66
N TRP A 168 -5.34 1.28 -4.02
CA TRP A 168 -4.30 0.76 -3.13
C TRP A 168 -3.19 1.80 -3.00
N ILE A 169 -2.81 2.15 -1.77
CA ILE A 169 -1.70 3.06 -1.48
C ILE A 169 -0.82 2.38 -0.43
N GLU A 170 0.35 1.93 -0.85
CA GLU A 170 1.15 0.96 -0.12
C GLU A 170 2.60 1.42 0.09
N GLY A 171 3.28 0.76 1.03
CA GLY A 171 4.70 0.96 1.29
C GLY A 171 5.06 2.36 1.78
N ALA A 172 6.16 2.89 1.32
CA ALA A 172 6.65 4.22 1.69
C ALA A 172 5.99 5.35 0.87
N SER A 173 4.68 5.21 0.57
CA SER A 173 3.96 6.22 -0.20
C SER A 173 3.49 7.41 0.64
N SER A 174 3.43 8.58 0.00
CA SER A 174 2.79 9.77 0.57
C SER A 174 1.93 10.48 -0.47
N VAL A 175 0.85 11.13 -0.02
CA VAL A 175 -0.09 11.87 -0.87
C VAL A 175 -0.26 13.27 -0.31
N GLY A 176 -0.15 14.28 -1.17
CA GLY A 176 -0.38 15.67 -0.85
C GLY A 176 -1.86 16.00 -0.62
N GLU A 177 -2.16 17.29 -0.48
CA GLU A 177 -3.53 17.80 -0.28
C GLU A 177 -4.27 17.98 -1.61
N GLY A 178 -5.61 17.90 -1.58
CA GLY A 178 -6.47 18.23 -2.72
C GLY A 178 -6.38 17.25 -3.90
N CYS A 179 -5.85 16.06 -3.71
CA CYS A 179 -5.71 15.07 -4.77
C CYS A 179 -7.03 14.35 -5.08
N VAL A 180 -7.11 13.79 -6.29
CA VAL A 180 -8.21 12.91 -6.72
C VAL A 180 -7.61 11.60 -7.24
N LEU A 181 -7.68 10.54 -6.43
CA LEU A 181 -7.02 9.27 -6.70
C LEU A 181 -8.02 8.12 -6.93
N GLY A 182 -7.73 7.27 -7.89
CA GLY A 182 -8.61 6.16 -8.27
C GLY A 182 -9.67 6.57 -9.30
N PRO A 183 -10.62 5.68 -9.63
CA PRO A 183 -10.74 4.31 -9.12
C PRO A 183 -9.69 3.36 -9.70
N SER A 184 -9.64 2.14 -9.15
CA SER A 184 -8.84 1.03 -9.69
C SER A 184 -7.37 1.42 -9.94
N SER A 185 -6.76 2.06 -8.96
CA SER A 185 -5.37 2.51 -9.02
C SER A 185 -4.53 1.88 -7.93
N ARG A 186 -3.25 1.67 -8.20
CA ARG A 186 -2.29 1.18 -7.21
C ARG A 186 -1.03 2.05 -7.21
N PHE A 187 -0.70 2.55 -6.05
CA PHE A 187 0.48 3.36 -5.78
C PHE A 187 1.32 2.65 -4.72
N SER A 188 2.53 2.21 -5.08
CA SER A 188 3.46 1.55 -4.18
C SER A 188 4.77 2.32 -4.14
N ASP A 189 5.27 2.63 -2.94
CA ASP A 189 6.50 3.40 -2.76
C ASP A 189 6.54 4.69 -3.60
N THR A 190 5.39 5.38 -3.70
CA THR A 190 5.19 6.50 -4.63
C THR A 190 4.92 7.80 -3.87
N GLN A 191 5.64 8.86 -4.22
CA GLN A 191 5.46 10.20 -3.67
C GLN A 191 4.54 11.00 -4.60
N ILE A 192 3.37 11.40 -4.09
CA ILE A 192 2.35 12.15 -4.84
C ILE A 192 2.25 13.55 -4.24
N GLY A 193 2.46 14.57 -5.06
CA GLY A 193 2.36 15.97 -4.68
C GLY A 193 0.93 16.43 -4.43
N HIS A 194 0.71 17.73 -4.43
CA HIS A 194 -0.59 18.35 -4.21
C HIS A 194 -1.41 18.44 -5.50
N GLU A 195 -2.75 18.43 -5.38
CA GLU A 195 -3.69 18.66 -6.49
C GLU A 195 -3.51 17.68 -7.67
N VAL A 196 -2.97 16.49 -7.41
CA VAL A 196 -2.78 15.44 -8.43
C VAL A 196 -4.09 14.73 -8.71
N THR A 197 -4.40 14.54 -10.00
CA THR A 197 -5.49 13.67 -10.45
C THR A 197 -4.92 12.40 -11.09
N ALA A 198 -5.21 11.22 -10.53
CA ALA A 198 -4.69 9.95 -11.05
C ALA A 198 -5.78 8.87 -11.05
N GLN A 199 -6.11 8.34 -12.23
CA GLN A 199 -7.21 7.38 -12.43
C GLN A 199 -6.75 6.18 -13.26
N PHE A 200 -7.10 4.95 -12.83
CA PHE A 200 -6.68 3.71 -13.47
C PHE A 200 -5.15 3.67 -13.70
N VAL A 201 -4.41 3.95 -12.63
CA VAL A 201 -2.94 4.05 -12.65
C VAL A 201 -2.32 2.91 -11.89
N TYR A 202 -1.26 2.33 -12.45
CA TYR A 202 -0.30 1.50 -11.71
C TYR A 202 1.03 2.26 -11.62
N ALA A 203 1.41 2.67 -10.42
CA ALA A 203 2.65 3.41 -10.15
C ALA A 203 3.48 2.72 -9.05
N HIS A 204 4.77 2.58 -9.30
CA HIS A 204 5.69 1.92 -8.38
C HIS A 204 7.04 2.65 -8.36
N GLU A 205 7.53 2.98 -7.16
CA GLU A 205 8.78 3.72 -6.94
C GLU A 205 8.89 4.99 -7.81
N CYS A 206 7.86 5.86 -7.73
CA CYS A 206 7.70 7.03 -8.58
C CYS A 206 7.57 8.32 -7.78
N GLU A 207 7.84 9.44 -8.44
CA GLU A 207 7.53 10.79 -7.95
C GLU A 207 6.54 11.45 -8.93
N ILE A 208 5.43 11.98 -8.43
CA ILE A 208 4.39 12.66 -9.20
C ILE A 208 4.22 14.06 -8.63
N GLY A 209 4.64 15.08 -9.38
CA GLY A 209 4.63 16.48 -8.97
C GLY A 209 3.24 17.10 -8.95
N ASP A 210 3.14 18.27 -8.34
CA ASP A 210 1.91 19.01 -8.09
C ASP A 210 1.10 19.28 -9.36
N GLY A 211 -0.23 19.22 -9.26
CA GLY A 211 -1.15 19.56 -10.35
C GLY A 211 -1.05 18.62 -11.56
N THR A 212 -0.34 17.49 -11.43
CA THR A 212 -0.15 16.53 -12.52
C THR A 212 -1.43 15.69 -12.72
N ILE A 213 -1.73 15.38 -13.99
CA ILE A 213 -2.87 14.55 -14.36
C ILE A 213 -2.35 13.26 -14.99
N VAL A 214 -2.74 12.10 -14.44
CA VAL A 214 -2.29 10.77 -14.88
C VAL A 214 -3.49 9.86 -15.13
N GLY A 215 -3.50 9.25 -16.30
CA GLY A 215 -4.51 8.24 -16.65
C GLY A 215 -5.54 8.68 -17.69
N PRO A 216 -6.47 7.80 -18.00
CA PRO A 216 -6.57 6.43 -17.47
C PRO A 216 -5.61 5.44 -18.15
N TYR A 217 -5.42 4.26 -17.51
CA TYR A 217 -4.60 3.14 -18.03
C TYR A 217 -3.13 3.52 -18.26
N VAL A 218 -2.50 4.04 -17.21
CA VAL A 218 -1.09 4.46 -17.21
C VAL A 218 -0.28 3.53 -16.32
N HIS A 219 0.93 3.19 -16.79
CA HIS A 219 1.91 2.47 -16.00
C HIS A 219 3.16 3.35 -15.77
N LEU A 220 3.34 3.82 -14.55
CA LEU A 220 4.56 4.49 -14.10
C LEU A 220 5.44 3.47 -13.39
N ARG A 221 6.59 3.16 -14.02
CA ARG A 221 7.55 2.17 -13.53
C ARG A 221 8.64 2.83 -12.68
N PRO A 222 9.43 2.03 -11.95
CA PRO A 222 10.47 2.55 -11.06
C PRO A 222 11.37 3.62 -11.69
N GLN A 223 11.76 4.58 -10.84
CA GLN A 223 12.60 5.72 -11.18
C GLN A 223 11.95 6.70 -12.17
N THR A 224 10.61 6.71 -12.26
CA THR A 224 9.88 7.72 -12.99
C THR A 224 9.67 8.95 -12.11
N LYS A 225 10.03 10.12 -12.64
CA LYS A 225 9.81 11.42 -12.00
C LYS A 225 9.02 12.32 -12.93
N LEU A 226 7.81 12.66 -12.52
CA LEU A 226 6.99 13.66 -13.19
C LEU A 226 7.08 14.97 -12.40
N ALA A 227 7.52 16.04 -13.06
CA ALA A 227 7.49 17.38 -12.47
C ALA A 227 6.05 17.88 -12.32
N ALA A 228 5.88 19.13 -11.88
CA ALA A 228 4.56 19.72 -11.74
C ALA A 228 3.83 19.90 -13.08
N GLN A 229 2.49 19.83 -13.05
CA GLN A 229 1.60 20.12 -14.18
C GLN A 229 1.80 19.24 -15.42
N VAL A 230 2.43 18.07 -15.27
CA VAL A 230 2.60 17.10 -16.35
C VAL A 230 1.24 16.45 -16.68
N ARG A 231 1.01 16.16 -17.95
CA ARG A 231 -0.14 15.38 -18.42
C ARG A 231 0.29 14.05 -19.00
N VAL A 232 -0.07 12.96 -18.36
CA VAL A 232 0.11 11.59 -18.87
C VAL A 232 -1.26 11.02 -19.18
N GLY A 233 -1.59 10.86 -20.43
CA GLY A 233 -2.90 10.36 -20.87
C GLY A 233 -2.95 8.83 -20.99
N ASN A 234 -3.93 8.35 -21.72
CA ASN A 234 -4.27 6.94 -21.75
C ASN A 234 -3.26 6.07 -22.50
N PHE A 235 -3.02 4.86 -21.96
CA PHE A 235 -2.14 3.84 -22.53
C PHE A 235 -0.68 4.31 -22.67
N VAL A 236 -0.18 5.00 -21.67
CA VAL A 236 1.20 5.47 -21.61
C VAL A 236 1.96 4.67 -20.56
N GLU A 237 3.15 4.22 -20.93
CA GLU A 237 4.12 3.63 -20.02
C GLU A 237 5.36 4.51 -19.91
N VAL A 238 5.75 4.84 -18.67
CA VAL A 238 6.97 5.62 -18.39
C VAL A 238 7.87 4.82 -17.45
N LYS A 239 9.18 4.78 -17.75
CA LYS A 239 10.17 4.03 -16.99
C LYS A 239 11.49 4.77 -16.90
N ASN A 240 12.08 4.85 -15.70
CA ASN A 240 13.41 5.42 -15.48
C ASN A 240 13.62 6.74 -16.27
N SER A 241 12.66 7.66 -16.12
CA SER A 241 12.60 8.89 -16.92
C SER A 241 12.22 10.07 -16.07
N SER A 242 12.84 11.22 -16.34
CA SER A 242 12.50 12.51 -15.75
C SER A 242 11.71 13.33 -16.76
N ILE A 243 10.49 13.72 -16.41
CA ILE A 243 9.58 14.46 -17.30
C ILE A 243 9.42 15.88 -16.73
N GLY A 244 9.81 16.87 -17.52
CA GLY A 244 9.81 18.27 -17.16
C GLY A 244 8.42 18.86 -16.99
N GLU A 245 8.35 20.01 -16.30
CA GLU A 245 7.12 20.70 -15.96
C GLU A 245 6.26 21.01 -17.20
N GLY A 246 4.95 20.81 -17.09
CA GLY A 246 3.97 21.10 -18.14
C GLY A 246 4.08 20.22 -19.40
N ALA A 247 4.95 19.20 -19.40
CA ALA A 247 5.07 18.28 -20.53
C ALA A 247 3.80 17.45 -20.72
N LYS A 248 3.52 17.06 -21.98
CA LYS A 248 2.31 16.35 -22.37
C LYS A 248 2.65 15.05 -23.09
N LEU A 249 2.21 13.93 -22.51
CA LEU A 249 2.31 12.57 -23.02
C LEU A 249 0.89 11.99 -23.20
N PRO A 250 0.12 12.46 -24.21
CA PRO A 250 -1.32 12.30 -24.19
C PRO A 250 -1.83 10.89 -24.50
N HIS A 251 -1.16 10.10 -25.36
CA HIS A 251 -1.73 8.85 -25.87
C HIS A 251 -0.70 7.84 -26.36
N LEU A 252 -0.88 6.54 -25.99
CA LEU A 252 -0.22 5.38 -26.61
C LEU A 252 1.30 5.56 -26.76
N GLN A 253 2.02 5.68 -25.65
CA GLN A 253 3.45 5.97 -25.71
C GLN A 253 4.24 5.03 -24.82
N TYR A 254 5.48 4.75 -25.24
CA TYR A 254 6.49 4.18 -24.36
C TYR A 254 7.66 5.16 -24.19
N ILE A 255 7.87 5.62 -22.97
CA ILE A 255 8.93 6.56 -22.60
C ILE A 255 9.85 5.87 -21.61
N GLY A 256 10.91 5.28 -22.11
CA GLY A 256 11.92 4.60 -21.29
C GLY A 256 13.29 5.24 -21.39
N ASP A 257 13.97 5.38 -20.24
CA ASP A 257 15.31 5.94 -20.11
C ASP A 257 15.42 7.30 -20.82
N CYS A 258 14.54 8.25 -20.45
CA CYS A 258 14.42 9.56 -21.09
C CYS A 258 14.56 10.71 -20.10
N ASP A 259 15.30 11.75 -20.47
CA ASP A 259 15.30 13.04 -19.80
C ASP A 259 14.60 14.07 -20.70
N MET A 260 13.44 14.52 -20.26
CA MET A 260 12.55 15.39 -21.01
C MET A 260 12.44 16.77 -20.32
N GLY A 261 12.66 17.82 -21.07
CA GLY A 261 12.50 19.20 -20.64
C GLY A 261 11.05 19.61 -20.41
N SER A 262 10.87 20.86 -19.99
CA SER A 262 9.57 21.47 -19.74
C SER A 262 8.81 21.76 -21.04
N GLY A 263 7.48 21.78 -20.99
CA GLY A 263 6.62 22.17 -22.11
C GLY A 263 6.63 21.26 -23.32
N VAL A 264 7.31 20.13 -23.28
CA VAL A 264 7.40 19.18 -24.41
C VAL A 264 6.02 18.59 -24.73
N ASN A 265 5.74 18.48 -26.03
CA ASN A 265 4.54 17.78 -26.49
C ASN A 265 4.92 16.49 -27.27
N MET A 266 4.55 15.35 -26.73
CA MET A 266 4.78 14.03 -27.34
C MET A 266 3.56 13.58 -28.13
N GLY A 267 3.69 13.40 -29.43
CA GLY A 267 2.61 12.89 -30.28
C GLY A 267 2.26 11.43 -30.00
N CYS A 268 1.02 11.07 -30.26
CA CYS A 268 0.50 9.70 -30.11
C CYS A 268 1.40 8.66 -30.82
N GLY A 269 1.65 7.53 -30.16
CA GLY A 269 2.45 6.43 -30.73
C GLY A 269 3.96 6.69 -30.73
N THR A 270 4.44 7.69 -30.03
CA THR A 270 5.89 7.95 -29.93
C THR A 270 6.56 6.94 -29.01
N ILE A 271 7.73 6.45 -29.42
CA ILE A 271 8.53 5.47 -28.69
C ILE A 271 9.96 5.98 -28.52
N THR A 272 10.48 5.97 -27.30
CA THR A 272 11.93 6.02 -27.07
C THR A 272 12.49 4.61 -27.22
N VAL A 273 13.24 4.37 -28.30
CA VAL A 273 13.86 3.07 -28.57
C VAL A 273 15.18 3.01 -27.79
N ASN A 274 15.08 2.59 -26.55
CA ASN A 274 16.14 2.69 -25.53
C ASN A 274 17.05 1.44 -25.42
N TYR A 275 16.78 0.38 -26.18
CA TYR A 275 17.50 -0.91 -26.05
C TYR A 275 17.96 -1.43 -27.42
N ASP A 276 19.25 -1.76 -27.54
CA ASP A 276 19.87 -2.25 -28.78
C ASP A 276 20.02 -3.79 -28.84
N GLY A 277 19.47 -4.51 -27.85
CA GLY A 277 19.65 -5.95 -27.71
C GLY A 277 20.75 -6.32 -26.69
N LYS A 278 21.57 -5.37 -26.24
CA LYS A 278 22.66 -5.59 -25.27
C LYS A 278 22.66 -4.56 -24.14
N ALA A 279 22.51 -3.28 -24.47
CA ALA A 279 22.58 -2.17 -23.53
C ALA A 279 21.39 -1.22 -23.68
N LYS A 280 21.15 -0.41 -22.64
CA LYS A 280 20.14 0.65 -22.66
C LYS A 280 20.83 1.99 -22.76
N TYR A 281 20.22 2.88 -23.53
CA TYR A 281 20.70 4.23 -23.80
C TYR A 281 19.59 5.25 -23.50
N ARG A 282 19.99 6.47 -23.17
CA ARG A 282 19.07 7.55 -22.86
C ARG A 282 18.71 8.37 -24.09
N THR A 283 17.47 8.82 -24.12
CA THR A 283 16.98 9.88 -25.03
C THR A 283 16.92 11.19 -24.23
N ILE A 284 17.41 12.27 -24.80
CA ILE A 284 17.34 13.62 -24.24
C ILE A 284 16.41 14.45 -25.10
N ILE A 285 15.41 15.10 -24.51
CA ILE A 285 14.47 16.00 -25.20
C ILE A 285 14.51 17.33 -24.51
N GLY A 286 14.90 18.38 -25.23
CA GLY A 286 14.98 19.76 -24.73
C GLY A 286 13.60 20.37 -24.48
N ASN A 287 13.61 21.57 -23.89
CA ASN A 287 12.38 22.30 -23.56
C ASN A 287 11.59 22.64 -24.83
N ASP A 288 10.26 22.73 -24.70
CA ASP A 288 9.32 23.14 -25.75
C ASP A 288 9.45 22.36 -27.08
N ALA A 289 10.08 21.18 -27.06
CA ALA A 289 10.18 20.35 -28.25
C ALA A 289 8.81 19.74 -28.61
N PHE A 290 8.56 19.58 -29.91
CA PHE A 290 7.35 18.97 -30.44
C PHE A 290 7.70 17.67 -31.19
N ILE A 291 7.27 16.54 -30.67
CA ILE A 291 7.49 15.24 -31.29
C ILE A 291 6.19 14.80 -31.98
N GLY A 292 6.25 14.66 -33.30
CA GLY A 292 5.09 14.24 -34.10
C GLY A 292 4.67 12.80 -33.84
N CYS A 293 3.40 12.50 -34.08
CA CYS A 293 2.82 11.17 -33.87
C CYS A 293 3.60 10.05 -34.59
N ASN A 294 3.62 8.84 -33.98
CA ASN A 294 4.29 7.64 -34.54
C ASN A 294 5.79 7.87 -34.84
N SER A 295 6.45 8.68 -34.05
CA SER A 295 7.90 8.89 -34.13
C SER A 295 8.65 7.88 -33.27
N ASN A 296 9.78 7.36 -33.81
CA ASN A 296 10.69 6.52 -33.03
C ASN A 296 11.97 7.32 -32.78
N LEU A 297 12.34 7.49 -31.52
CA LEU A 297 13.59 8.14 -31.10
C LEU A 297 14.58 7.03 -30.72
N VAL A 298 15.54 6.76 -31.58
CA VAL A 298 16.51 5.65 -31.41
C VAL A 298 17.68 6.17 -30.59
N ALA A 299 17.70 5.77 -29.32
CA ALA A 299 18.72 6.19 -28.38
C ALA A 299 20.12 5.54 -28.67
N PRO A 300 21.24 6.22 -28.33
CA PRO A 300 21.28 7.56 -27.76
C PRO A 300 20.96 8.65 -28.79
N VAL A 301 20.08 9.58 -28.42
CA VAL A 301 19.71 10.69 -29.32
C VAL A 301 19.28 11.90 -28.47
N THR A 302 19.64 13.08 -28.94
CA THR A 302 19.23 14.37 -28.35
C THR A 302 18.32 15.12 -29.32
N VAL A 303 17.16 15.57 -28.87
CA VAL A 303 16.30 16.54 -29.56
C VAL A 303 16.41 17.85 -28.82
N GLY A 304 16.92 18.89 -29.49
CA GLY A 304 17.21 20.19 -28.87
C GLY A 304 15.96 20.99 -28.55
N ASP A 305 16.13 22.09 -27.78
CA ASP A 305 15.05 22.97 -27.37
C ASP A 305 14.26 23.54 -28.56
N GLY A 306 12.93 23.52 -28.45
CA GLY A 306 12.03 24.01 -29.48
C GLY A 306 12.17 23.28 -30.84
N ALA A 307 12.81 22.13 -30.88
CA ALA A 307 12.91 21.35 -32.10
C ALA A 307 11.60 20.61 -32.40
N TYR A 308 11.37 20.36 -33.67
CA TYR A 308 10.21 19.63 -34.18
C TYR A 308 10.65 18.33 -34.86
N VAL A 309 9.95 17.25 -34.53
CA VAL A 309 10.07 15.97 -35.25
C VAL A 309 8.78 15.74 -36.03
N ALA A 310 8.89 15.56 -37.34
CA ALA A 310 7.75 15.31 -38.21
C ALA A 310 7.12 13.93 -37.90
N ALA A 311 5.79 13.85 -37.91
CA ALA A 311 5.08 12.59 -37.68
C ALA A 311 5.56 11.45 -38.57
N GLY A 312 5.65 10.23 -38.01
CA GLY A 312 6.12 9.03 -38.71
C GLY A 312 7.63 8.98 -38.96
N SER A 313 8.42 9.79 -38.25
CA SER A 313 9.88 9.82 -38.42
C SER A 313 10.58 8.84 -37.48
N THR A 314 11.64 8.19 -38.00
CA THR A 314 12.59 7.43 -37.15
C THR A 314 13.90 8.22 -37.04
N ILE A 315 14.11 8.79 -35.87
CA ILE A 315 15.23 9.68 -35.57
C ILE A 315 16.39 8.88 -35.01
N THR A 316 17.52 8.89 -35.70
CA THR A 316 18.75 8.16 -35.39
C THR A 316 19.97 9.07 -35.19
N LYS A 317 19.78 10.38 -35.29
CA LYS A 317 20.81 11.41 -35.11
C LYS A 317 20.22 12.57 -34.35
N ASP A 318 21.05 13.29 -33.66
CA ASP A 318 20.65 14.48 -32.90
C ASP A 318 19.94 15.52 -33.81
N VAL A 319 18.90 16.13 -33.22
CA VAL A 319 18.15 17.21 -33.85
C VAL A 319 18.52 18.52 -33.15
N PRO A 320 19.18 19.44 -33.85
CA PRO A 320 19.54 20.74 -33.26
C PRO A 320 18.32 21.53 -32.82
N SER A 321 18.52 22.41 -31.82
CA SER A 321 17.46 23.30 -31.32
C SER A 321 16.77 24.06 -32.44
N LYS A 322 15.44 24.22 -32.34
CA LYS A 322 14.59 24.95 -33.31
C LYS A 322 14.62 24.41 -34.73
N ASN A 323 15.09 23.19 -34.97
CA ASN A 323 15.10 22.55 -36.26
C ASN A 323 13.88 21.62 -36.45
N LEU A 324 13.47 21.44 -37.70
CA LEU A 324 12.52 20.40 -38.08
C LEU A 324 13.29 19.18 -38.64
N ALA A 325 13.14 18.05 -37.94
CA ALA A 325 13.64 16.76 -38.41
C ALA A 325 12.56 16.00 -39.17
N VAL A 326 12.85 15.53 -40.37
CA VAL A 326 11.98 14.71 -41.21
C VAL A 326 12.75 13.44 -41.63
N ALA A 327 12.39 12.29 -41.10
CA ALA A 327 13.05 11.02 -41.33
C ALA A 327 12.05 9.93 -41.73
N ARG A 328 11.41 10.13 -42.88
CA ARG A 328 10.40 9.23 -43.45
C ARG A 328 10.46 9.26 -44.97
N ALA A 329 9.98 8.20 -45.65
CA ALA A 329 9.89 8.14 -47.08
C ALA A 329 8.93 9.23 -47.65
N ARG A 330 9.20 9.68 -48.87
CA ARG A 330 8.26 10.55 -49.59
C ARG A 330 7.02 9.76 -50.00
N GLN A 331 5.86 10.36 -49.82
CA GLN A 331 4.59 9.75 -50.25
C GLN A 331 4.59 9.54 -51.77
N LYS A 332 4.18 8.35 -52.22
CA LYS A 332 3.94 8.01 -53.62
C LYS A 332 2.48 7.56 -53.76
N ASN A 333 1.73 8.26 -54.57
CA ASN A 333 0.35 7.85 -54.91
C ASN A 333 0.41 6.91 -56.14
N ILE A 334 -0.28 5.79 -56.06
CA ILE A 334 -0.41 4.82 -57.15
C ILE A 334 -1.86 4.91 -57.62
N PRO A 335 -2.12 5.45 -58.84
CA PRO A 335 -3.48 5.58 -59.34
C PRO A 335 -4.05 4.20 -59.67
N ASP A 336 -5.37 4.09 -59.58
CA ASP A 336 -6.19 2.91 -59.88
C ASP A 336 -5.71 1.63 -59.18
N TRP A 337 -5.23 1.78 -57.91
CA TRP A 337 -4.73 0.66 -57.11
C TRP A 337 -5.72 -0.48 -56.87
N PRO A 338 -7.05 -0.22 -56.63
CA PRO A 338 -8.02 -1.29 -56.46
C PRO A 338 -8.11 -2.21 -57.71
N ASP A 339 -8.01 -1.63 -58.91
CA ASP A 339 -8.14 -2.37 -60.18
C ASP A 339 -6.90 -3.19 -60.52
N LYS A 340 -5.78 -2.91 -59.86
CA LYS A 340 -4.49 -3.63 -60.02
C LYS A 340 -4.33 -4.84 -59.10
N ARG A 341 -5.36 -5.16 -58.33
CA ARG A 341 -5.37 -6.30 -57.40
C ARG A 341 -5.95 -7.60 -58.01
N GLN A 342 -6.15 -7.63 -59.32
CA GLN A 342 -6.56 -8.85 -60.00
C GLN A 342 -5.40 -9.77 -60.33
#